data_987107e8273f693a735d980c9dc3aad3
#
_entry.id   987107e8273f693a735d980c9dc3aad3
#
_cell.length_a   1.000
_cell.length_b   1.000
_cell.length_c   1.000
_cell.angle_alpha   90.00
_cell.angle_beta   90.00
_cell.angle_gamma   90.00
#
_symmetry.space_group_name_H-M   'P 1'
#
loop_
_entity.id
_entity.type
_entity.pdbx_description
1 polymer ?
#
loop_
_entity_poly.entity_id
_entity_poly.type
_entity_poly.pdbx_seq_one_letter_code
_entity_poly.pdbx_strand_id
1 'polypeptide(L)'
;MFSSLTSGRKSWSVGRVFVASCAILVAGLVAVPLHAQVLYGSIVGVVEDSSGSTIPAATVTITSKETNLTRETISNANGEYTITNVQPGTYDVKVGLQGFREFVKTNVPVTPGQISRVQAKLEIGALTETVTVESSAQLLQTDKTDVHTELKSKEIINLPLNQYRNYQTLINLVPGATPATFQNSQVDTPGRSLRTFVNGTNPNSNNTRIDGASSVNIWLPHHTGYVAPAETIETVNISTNNFDAAQGMAGGAAITLVTKSGTNQLRGSAFAFRNQDELNAQRFFDRSKPDASITIGGGTVGGPIMKDKLFYFAAWEGNYERRGRIDRYTVPTARMRNGDFSEVLGINPNFRLFDPATGNVDGTGRSEFAGAVIPANRISDISRRIQALYPAPNAPGTNSGLQNNLELALSLIHI
;
A
#
# COMPACT_ATOMS: atom_id res chain seq x y z
N MET A 1 36.12 -49.70 18.01
CA MET A 1 35.04 -49.77 19.01
C MET A 1 34.28 -48.44 18.90
N PHE A 2 33.35 -48.33 17.94
CA PHE A 2 32.51 -47.14 17.75
C PHE A 2 31.08 -47.56 18.01
N SER A 3 30.48 -47.02 19.07
CA SER A 3 29.09 -47.25 19.45
C SER A 3 28.19 -46.29 18.64
N SER A 4 27.23 -46.88 17.95
CA SER A 4 26.16 -46.21 17.20
C SER A 4 25.19 -45.51 18.15
N LEU A 5 25.10 -44.20 18.06
CA LEU A 5 24.00 -43.39 18.61
C LEU A 5 22.84 -43.35 17.61
N THR A 6 21.85 -44.18 17.81
CA THR A 6 20.56 -44.11 17.08
C THR A 6 19.70 -43.00 17.70
N SER A 7 19.60 -41.89 17.00
CA SER A 7 18.65 -40.80 17.26
C SER A 7 17.23 -41.23 16.92
N GLY A 8 16.44 -41.56 17.94
CA GLY A 8 14.99 -41.80 17.80
C GLY A 8 14.23 -40.53 17.47
N ARG A 9 13.95 -40.29 16.21
CA ARG A 9 12.95 -39.30 15.78
C ARG A 9 11.56 -39.78 16.20
N LYS A 10 11.00 -39.17 17.26
CA LYS A 10 9.58 -39.31 17.60
C LYS A 10 8.75 -38.62 16.47
N SER A 11 8.16 -39.39 15.59
CA SER A 11 7.17 -38.91 14.64
C SER A 11 5.92 -38.47 15.44
N TRP A 12 5.74 -37.18 15.60
CA TRP A 12 4.46 -36.67 16.07
C TRP A 12 3.41 -36.97 14.99
N SER A 13 2.41 -37.77 15.32
CA SER A 13 1.38 -38.10 14.35
C SER A 13 0.67 -36.82 13.89
N VAL A 14 0.47 -36.68 12.58
CA VAL A 14 -0.21 -35.53 11.94
C VAL A 14 -1.55 -35.20 12.63
N GLY A 15 -2.23 -36.22 13.17
CA GLY A 15 -3.46 -36.02 13.96
C GLY A 15 -3.27 -35.23 15.28
N ARG A 16 -2.12 -35.38 15.97
CA ARG A 16 -1.87 -34.61 17.19
C ARG A 16 -1.55 -33.15 16.90
N VAL A 17 -0.88 -32.87 15.78
CA VAL A 17 -0.62 -31.49 15.34
C VAL A 17 -1.93 -30.84 14.90
N PHE A 18 -2.79 -31.55 14.20
CA PHE A 18 -4.10 -31.06 13.79
C PHE A 18 -5.03 -30.77 14.98
N VAL A 19 -5.07 -31.67 15.98
CA VAL A 19 -5.86 -31.45 17.23
C VAL A 19 -5.31 -30.28 18.04
N ALA A 20 -3.98 -30.13 18.14
CA ALA A 20 -3.36 -29.01 18.82
C ALA A 20 -3.64 -27.68 18.10
N SER A 21 -3.61 -27.66 16.76
CA SER A 21 -3.95 -26.48 15.97
C SER A 21 -5.43 -26.10 16.11
N CYS A 22 -6.33 -27.08 16.12
CA CYS A 22 -7.76 -26.83 16.38
C CYS A 22 -8.01 -26.35 17.82
N ALA A 23 -7.30 -26.88 18.81
CA ALA A 23 -7.43 -26.43 20.21
C ALA A 23 -6.90 -24.98 20.39
N ILE A 24 -5.83 -24.59 19.70
CA ILE A 24 -5.31 -23.22 19.68
C ILE A 24 -6.30 -22.28 18.99
N LEU A 25 -6.92 -22.73 17.91
CA LEU A 25 -7.96 -21.96 17.18
C LEU A 25 -9.21 -21.74 18.07
N VAL A 26 -9.65 -22.76 18.82
CA VAL A 26 -10.77 -22.66 19.75
C VAL A 26 -10.42 -21.83 20.98
N ALA A 27 -9.20 -21.93 21.51
CA ALA A 27 -8.71 -21.09 22.61
C ALA A 27 -8.60 -19.60 22.19
N GLY A 28 -8.28 -19.32 20.90
CA GLY A 28 -8.30 -17.97 20.33
C GLY A 28 -9.69 -17.35 20.21
N LEU A 29 -10.75 -18.15 20.16
CA LEU A 29 -12.15 -17.70 20.12
C LEU A 29 -12.70 -17.25 21.50
N VAL A 30 -12.00 -17.51 22.58
CA VAL A 30 -12.33 -17.05 23.94
C VAL A 30 -11.61 -15.73 24.28
N ALA A 31 -10.97 -15.10 23.31
CA ALA A 31 -10.29 -13.83 23.51
C ALA A 31 -11.28 -12.71 23.85
N VAL A 32 -10.95 -11.98 24.89
CA VAL A 32 -11.56 -10.73 25.38
C VAL A 32 -11.96 -9.83 24.20
N PRO A 33 -13.11 -9.14 24.25
CA PRO A 33 -13.48 -8.19 23.21
C PRO A 33 -12.42 -7.10 23.12
N LEU A 34 -11.51 -7.26 22.18
CA LEU A 34 -10.63 -6.18 21.74
C LEU A 34 -11.52 -5.20 20.98
N HIS A 35 -11.83 -4.07 21.59
CA HIS A 35 -12.44 -2.95 20.91
C HIS A 35 -11.44 -2.41 19.90
N ALA A 36 -11.43 -2.98 18.69
CA ALA A 36 -10.76 -2.35 17.56
C ALA A 36 -11.45 -1.01 17.31
N GLN A 37 -10.70 0.07 17.26
CA GLN A 37 -11.23 1.39 16.91
C GLN A 37 -11.50 1.40 15.40
N VAL A 38 -12.60 0.79 14.99
CA VAL A 38 -13.11 0.91 13.62
C VAL A 38 -13.55 2.35 13.42
N LEU A 39 -13.08 3.00 12.37
CA LEU A 39 -13.58 4.32 11.99
C LEU A 39 -14.99 4.13 11.41
N TYR A 40 -15.97 4.36 12.27
CA TYR A 40 -17.37 4.37 11.91
C TYR A 40 -17.78 5.70 11.28
N GLY A 41 -18.84 5.69 10.47
CA GLY A 41 -19.56 6.88 10.10
C GLY A 41 -20.67 7.19 11.10
N SER A 42 -21.42 8.25 10.82
CA SER A 42 -22.61 8.64 11.57
C SER A 42 -23.73 9.07 10.63
N ILE A 43 -24.97 8.82 11.02
CA ILE A 43 -26.13 9.38 10.33
C ILE A 43 -26.81 10.35 11.28
N VAL A 44 -27.00 11.59 10.83
CA VAL A 44 -27.66 12.65 11.60
C VAL A 44 -28.77 13.29 10.78
N GLY A 45 -29.70 13.94 11.41
CA GLY A 45 -30.72 14.68 10.71
C GLY A 45 -31.70 15.37 11.62
N VAL A 46 -32.67 16.00 10.99
CA VAL A 46 -33.82 16.64 11.65
C VAL A 46 -35.09 16.07 11.03
N VAL A 47 -36.08 15.82 11.89
CA VAL A 47 -37.42 15.43 11.48
C VAL A 47 -38.30 16.65 11.57
N GLU A 48 -38.92 17.01 10.43
CA GLU A 48 -39.78 18.21 10.28
C GLU A 48 -41.10 17.80 9.67
N ASP A 49 -42.12 18.59 9.92
CA ASP A 49 -43.40 18.48 9.19
C ASP A 49 -43.36 19.27 7.86
N SER A 50 -44.48 19.26 7.13
CA SER A 50 -44.60 19.99 5.87
C SER A 50 -44.53 21.52 6.04
N SER A 51 -44.74 22.06 7.27
CA SER A 51 -44.62 23.48 7.58
C SER A 51 -43.21 23.90 7.98
N GLY A 52 -42.29 22.93 8.19
CA GLY A 52 -40.92 23.14 8.68
C GLY A 52 -40.81 23.15 10.20
N SER A 53 -41.89 22.77 10.93
CA SER A 53 -41.86 22.61 12.38
C SER A 53 -41.20 21.28 12.75
N THR A 54 -40.32 21.30 13.74
CA THR A 54 -39.59 20.11 14.18
C THR A 54 -40.49 19.10 14.92
N ILE A 55 -40.28 17.81 14.66
CA ILE A 55 -41.11 16.74 15.22
C ILE A 55 -40.27 15.93 16.21
N PRO A 56 -40.60 15.99 17.51
CA PRO A 56 -39.97 15.14 18.52
C PRO A 56 -40.57 13.73 18.56
N ALA A 57 -39.84 12.80 19.19
CA ALA A 57 -40.26 11.42 19.45
C ALA A 57 -40.56 10.58 18.18
N ALA A 58 -40.11 10.99 17.01
CA ALA A 58 -40.19 10.17 15.81
C ALA A 58 -39.14 9.04 15.87
N THR A 59 -39.58 7.83 15.55
CA THR A 59 -38.68 6.67 15.47
C THR A 59 -37.90 6.70 14.14
N VAL A 60 -36.58 6.64 14.24
CA VAL A 60 -35.70 6.59 13.10
C VAL A 60 -34.98 5.24 13.07
N THR A 61 -35.24 4.47 12.02
CA THR A 61 -34.67 3.14 11.82
C THR A 61 -33.72 3.18 10.62
N ILE A 62 -32.48 2.72 10.77
CA ILE A 62 -31.56 2.49 9.66
C ILE A 62 -31.39 1.01 9.40
N THR A 63 -31.38 0.60 8.15
CA THR A 63 -31.18 -0.80 7.73
C THR A 63 -30.07 -0.89 6.69
N SER A 64 -29.06 -1.70 6.99
CA SER A 64 -27.96 -1.98 6.02
C SER A 64 -28.49 -2.83 4.87
N LYS A 65 -28.22 -2.44 3.64
CA LYS A 65 -28.59 -3.21 2.43
C LYS A 65 -27.76 -4.49 2.26
N GLU A 66 -26.55 -4.49 2.75
CA GLU A 66 -25.60 -5.59 2.61
C GLU A 66 -25.86 -6.72 3.63
N THR A 67 -26.24 -6.34 4.85
CA THR A 67 -26.32 -7.27 5.99
C THR A 67 -27.70 -7.37 6.61
N ASN A 68 -28.65 -6.52 6.23
CA ASN A 68 -29.96 -6.33 6.86
C ASN A 68 -29.91 -5.96 8.36
N LEU A 69 -28.73 -5.56 8.85
CA LEU A 69 -28.58 -5.08 10.22
C LEU A 69 -29.39 -3.80 10.40
N THR A 70 -30.24 -3.78 11.43
CA THR A 70 -31.10 -2.63 11.80
C THR A 70 -30.60 -1.97 13.07
N ARG A 71 -30.73 -0.64 13.13
CA ARG A 71 -30.50 0.14 14.35
C ARG A 71 -31.57 1.24 14.42
N GLU A 72 -31.96 1.58 15.64
CA GLU A 72 -33.04 2.54 15.90
C GLU A 72 -32.58 3.64 16.85
N THR A 73 -33.15 4.81 16.67
CA THR A 73 -33.06 5.95 17.58
C THR A 73 -34.36 6.75 17.55
N ILE A 74 -34.50 7.69 18.46
CA ILE A 74 -35.69 8.55 18.57
C ILE A 74 -35.23 10.02 18.45
N SER A 75 -35.99 10.85 17.72
CA SER A 75 -35.70 12.28 17.63
C SER A 75 -35.89 12.98 18.97
N ASN A 76 -35.02 13.91 19.30
CA ASN A 76 -35.06 14.68 20.54
C ASN A 76 -36.13 15.80 20.51
N ALA A 77 -36.18 16.62 21.55
CA ALA A 77 -37.17 17.72 21.66
C ALA A 77 -37.06 18.76 20.53
N ASN A 78 -35.91 18.86 19.86
CA ASN A 78 -35.69 19.73 18.71
C ASN A 78 -35.91 19.03 17.37
N GLY A 79 -36.45 17.80 17.36
CA GLY A 79 -36.59 16.98 16.17
C GLY A 79 -35.30 16.39 15.64
N GLU A 80 -34.16 16.59 16.31
CA GLU A 80 -32.85 16.12 15.86
C GLU A 80 -32.65 14.66 16.24
N TYR A 81 -31.96 13.91 15.38
CA TYR A 81 -31.54 12.55 15.68
C TYR A 81 -30.10 12.29 15.28
N THR A 82 -29.43 11.41 16.01
CA THR A 82 -28.05 11.01 15.74
C THR A 82 -27.90 9.52 15.97
N ILE A 83 -27.35 8.83 14.96
CA ILE A 83 -26.90 7.42 15.05
C ILE A 83 -25.40 7.40 14.81
N THR A 84 -24.63 7.19 15.87
CA THR A 84 -23.17 7.10 15.83
C THR A 84 -22.70 5.66 15.63
N ASN A 85 -21.43 5.47 15.32
CA ASN A 85 -20.81 4.16 15.16
C ASN A 85 -21.53 3.27 14.13
N VAL A 86 -21.90 3.87 12.99
CA VAL A 86 -22.50 3.16 11.86
C VAL A 86 -21.40 2.60 10.98
N GLN A 87 -21.45 1.29 10.72
CA GLN A 87 -20.46 0.66 9.83
C GLN A 87 -20.54 1.27 8.41
N PRO A 88 -19.41 1.39 7.72
CA PRO A 88 -19.45 1.82 6.32
C PRO A 88 -20.31 0.88 5.46
N GLY A 89 -21.07 1.46 4.54
CA GLY A 89 -21.97 0.71 3.68
C GLY A 89 -23.15 1.56 3.20
N THR A 90 -24.12 0.94 2.58
CA THR A 90 -25.33 1.60 2.06
C THR A 90 -26.52 1.26 2.93
N TYR A 91 -27.25 2.30 3.34
CA TYR A 91 -28.38 2.17 4.28
C TYR A 91 -29.66 2.72 3.70
N ASP A 92 -30.77 2.12 4.10
CA ASP A 92 -32.09 2.72 4.00
C ASP A 92 -32.47 3.32 5.36
N VAL A 93 -32.91 4.57 5.32
CA VAL A 93 -33.34 5.32 6.52
C VAL A 93 -34.85 5.47 6.50
N LYS A 94 -35.54 4.97 7.52
CA LYS A 94 -36.96 5.06 7.72
C LYS A 94 -37.27 5.95 8.91
N VAL A 95 -38.24 6.83 8.78
CA VAL A 95 -38.72 7.69 9.88
C VAL A 95 -40.21 7.59 9.96
N GLY A 96 -40.70 7.21 11.14
CA GLY A 96 -42.13 7.00 11.39
C GLY A 96 -42.59 7.65 12.70
N LEU A 97 -43.79 8.20 12.66
CA LEU A 97 -44.52 8.69 13.84
C LEU A 97 -46.02 8.47 13.64
N GLN A 98 -46.72 8.10 14.68
CA GLN A 98 -48.16 7.91 14.61
C GLN A 98 -48.88 9.20 14.18
N GLY A 99 -49.73 9.12 13.15
CA GLY A 99 -50.42 10.27 12.54
C GLY A 99 -49.71 10.89 11.35
N PHE A 100 -48.56 10.37 11.00
CA PHE A 100 -47.79 10.77 9.80
C PHE A 100 -47.54 9.59 8.89
N ARG A 101 -47.32 9.88 7.60
CA ARG A 101 -46.83 8.91 6.62
C ARG A 101 -45.39 8.51 6.90
N GLU A 102 -45.04 7.25 6.66
CA GLU A 102 -43.67 6.79 6.80
C GLU A 102 -42.76 7.46 5.74
N PHE A 103 -41.69 8.10 6.18
CA PHE A 103 -40.65 8.62 5.30
C PHE A 103 -39.57 7.56 5.11
N VAL A 104 -39.19 7.27 3.87
CA VAL A 104 -38.11 6.33 3.54
C VAL A 104 -37.12 6.99 2.57
N LYS A 105 -35.87 7.08 2.99
CA LYS A 105 -34.77 7.49 2.11
C LYS A 105 -33.87 6.30 1.84
N THR A 106 -33.79 5.88 0.57
CA THR A 106 -33.02 4.72 0.15
C THR A 106 -31.62 5.12 -0.29
N ASN A 107 -30.68 4.14 -0.28
CA ASN A 107 -29.31 4.30 -0.81
C ASN A 107 -28.48 5.40 -0.14
N VAL A 108 -28.62 5.58 1.17
CA VAL A 108 -27.80 6.53 1.94
C VAL A 108 -26.42 5.93 2.16
N PRO A 109 -25.34 6.48 1.57
CA PRO A 109 -23.99 6.00 1.80
C PRO A 109 -23.48 6.45 3.16
N VAL A 110 -22.84 5.54 3.87
CA VAL A 110 -22.10 5.82 5.11
C VAL A 110 -20.64 5.46 4.88
N THR A 111 -19.77 6.45 5.02
CA THR A 111 -18.33 6.31 4.81
C THR A 111 -17.57 6.55 6.11
N PRO A 112 -16.36 5.99 6.26
CA PRO A 112 -15.60 6.09 7.49
C PRO A 112 -15.27 7.54 7.85
N GLY A 113 -15.53 7.90 9.11
CA GLY A 113 -15.23 9.23 9.61
C GLY A 113 -16.13 10.33 9.05
N GLN A 114 -17.15 10.02 8.26
CA GLN A 114 -18.06 10.98 7.65
C GLN A 114 -19.42 11.02 8.36
N ILE A 115 -20.13 12.13 8.19
CA ILE A 115 -21.47 12.34 8.70
C ILE A 115 -22.42 12.42 7.52
N SER A 116 -23.32 11.43 7.42
CA SER A 116 -24.39 11.43 6.42
C SER A 116 -25.62 12.14 6.98
N ARG A 117 -25.95 13.32 6.46
CA ARG A 117 -27.13 14.07 6.89
C ARG A 117 -28.35 13.67 6.11
N VAL A 118 -29.41 13.26 6.82
CA VAL A 118 -30.71 12.90 6.24
C VAL A 118 -31.79 13.70 6.94
N GLN A 119 -32.32 14.70 6.27
CA GLN A 119 -33.51 15.44 6.72
C GLN A 119 -34.75 14.66 6.30
N ALA A 120 -35.67 14.45 7.24
CA ALA A 120 -36.92 13.75 7.01
C ALA A 120 -38.09 14.74 7.12
N LYS A 121 -38.85 14.90 6.04
CA LYS A 121 -40.13 15.63 6.07
C LYS A 121 -41.28 14.66 6.16
N LEU A 122 -42.02 14.74 7.25
CA LEU A 122 -43.20 13.91 7.47
C LEU A 122 -44.48 14.64 7.03
N GLU A 123 -45.31 13.95 6.28
CA GLU A 123 -46.63 14.43 5.89
C GLU A 123 -47.71 13.80 6.76
N ILE A 124 -48.76 14.54 7.09
CA ILE A 124 -49.88 14.04 7.84
C ILE A 124 -50.59 12.95 7.01
N GLY A 125 -50.82 11.78 7.59
CA GLY A 125 -51.46 10.66 6.92
C GLY A 125 -51.36 9.38 7.71
N ALA A 126 -51.86 8.28 7.15
CA ALA A 126 -51.74 6.98 7.80
C ALA A 126 -50.32 6.45 7.72
N LEU A 127 -49.80 5.84 8.78
CA LEU A 127 -48.46 5.26 8.86
C LEU A 127 -48.20 4.16 7.80
N THR A 128 -49.28 3.60 7.25
CA THR A 128 -49.20 2.61 6.14
C THR A 128 -48.89 3.21 4.78
N GLU A 129 -48.95 4.54 4.63
CA GLU A 129 -48.57 5.24 3.41
C GLU A 129 -47.12 5.67 3.48
N THR A 130 -46.33 5.36 2.45
CA THR A 130 -44.88 5.60 2.43
C THR A 130 -44.51 6.65 1.39
N VAL A 131 -43.71 7.62 1.79
CA VAL A 131 -43.07 8.58 0.90
C VAL A 131 -41.59 8.14 0.70
N THR A 132 -41.28 7.63 -0.49
CA THR A 132 -39.91 7.17 -0.80
C THR A 132 -39.16 8.26 -1.54
N VAL A 133 -38.00 8.61 -1.02
CA VAL A 133 -37.05 9.54 -1.65
C VAL A 133 -35.77 8.79 -2.01
N GLU A 134 -35.46 8.70 -3.30
CA GLU A 134 -34.17 8.15 -3.71
C GLU A 134 -33.06 9.19 -3.55
N SER A 135 -31.97 8.75 -2.92
CA SER A 135 -30.75 9.58 -2.88
C SER A 135 -30.03 9.46 -4.22
N SER A 136 -30.41 10.28 -5.20
CA SER A 136 -29.77 10.31 -6.52
C SER A 136 -28.59 11.28 -6.59
N ALA A 137 -28.41 12.15 -5.60
CA ALA A 137 -27.32 13.11 -5.53
C ALA A 137 -26.32 12.70 -4.43
N GLN A 138 -25.04 12.93 -4.71
CA GLN A 138 -24.00 12.87 -3.69
C GLN A 138 -24.41 13.78 -2.52
N LEU A 139 -24.53 13.22 -1.31
CA LEU A 139 -24.90 14.01 -0.14
C LEU A 139 -23.86 15.10 0.06
N LEU A 140 -24.31 16.36 0.04
CA LEU A 140 -23.43 17.48 0.30
C LEU A 140 -22.98 17.41 1.76
N GLN A 141 -21.67 17.38 1.99
CA GLN A 141 -21.14 17.38 3.35
C GLN A 141 -21.21 18.77 3.94
N THR A 142 -22.13 18.98 4.89
CA THR A 142 -22.34 20.26 5.56
C THR A 142 -21.86 20.26 7.02
N ASP A 143 -21.57 19.08 7.57
CA ASP A 143 -21.27 18.89 8.99
C ASP A 143 -19.77 18.80 9.30
N LYS A 144 -18.94 18.65 8.26
CA LYS A 144 -17.49 18.63 8.39
C LYS A 144 -16.84 19.56 7.35
N THR A 145 -15.70 20.11 7.69
CA THR A 145 -14.91 21.01 6.83
C THR A 145 -13.66 20.34 6.27
N ASP A 146 -13.51 19.04 6.45
CA ASP A 146 -12.36 18.32 5.93
C ASP A 146 -12.33 18.31 4.39
N VAL A 147 -11.15 18.50 3.85
CA VAL A 147 -10.90 18.37 2.42
C VAL A 147 -10.42 16.95 2.17
N HIS A 148 -11.24 16.15 1.53
CA HIS A 148 -10.92 14.75 1.28
C HIS A 148 -11.27 14.29 -0.13
N THR A 149 -10.64 13.20 -0.53
CA THR A 149 -10.95 12.43 -1.73
C THR A 149 -11.31 11.02 -1.32
N GLU A 150 -12.48 10.55 -1.70
CA GLU A 150 -12.94 9.18 -1.48
C GLU A 150 -12.83 8.38 -2.78
N LEU A 151 -12.26 7.19 -2.69
CA LEU A 151 -12.16 6.23 -3.79
C LEU A 151 -12.82 4.92 -3.35
N LYS A 152 -13.79 4.45 -4.13
CA LYS A 152 -14.52 3.21 -3.89
C LYS A 152 -13.85 2.02 -4.56
N SER A 153 -14.16 0.82 -4.12
CA SER A 153 -13.61 -0.44 -4.63
C SER A 153 -13.61 -0.52 -6.15
N LYS A 154 -14.70 -0.13 -6.82
CA LYS A 154 -14.81 -0.16 -8.28
C LYS A 154 -13.79 0.77 -8.96
N GLU A 155 -13.55 1.94 -8.40
CA GLU A 155 -12.57 2.90 -8.91
C GLU A 155 -11.15 2.39 -8.67
N ILE A 156 -10.88 1.88 -7.46
CA ILE A 156 -9.56 1.34 -7.07
C ILE A 156 -9.14 0.21 -8.01
N ILE A 157 -10.04 -0.70 -8.36
CA ILE A 157 -9.74 -1.86 -9.21
C ILE A 157 -9.56 -1.46 -10.68
N ASN A 158 -10.34 -0.47 -11.18
CA ASN A 158 -10.38 -0.10 -12.59
C ASN A 158 -9.40 1.00 -12.97
N LEU A 159 -8.90 1.79 -12.02
CA LEU A 159 -7.89 2.80 -12.29
C LEU A 159 -6.52 2.14 -12.54
N PRO A 160 -5.67 2.76 -13.38
CA PRO A 160 -4.34 2.24 -13.64
C PRO A 160 -3.47 2.34 -12.39
N LEU A 161 -3.23 1.22 -11.76
CA LEU A 161 -2.29 1.08 -10.66
C LEU A 161 -0.89 0.78 -11.21
N ASN A 162 0.14 1.06 -10.40
CA ASN A 162 1.50 0.71 -10.76
C ASN A 162 1.69 -0.83 -10.87
N GLN A 163 2.90 -1.25 -11.27
CA GLN A 163 3.21 -2.66 -11.55
C GLN A 163 2.88 -3.65 -10.41
N TYR A 164 2.74 -3.17 -9.16
CA TYR A 164 2.37 -4.00 -8.00
C TYR A 164 0.90 -3.83 -7.60
N ARG A 165 0.08 -3.16 -8.40
CA ARG A 165 -1.30 -2.84 -8.07
C ARG A 165 -1.44 -2.15 -6.70
N ASN A 166 -0.46 -1.31 -6.37
CA ASN A 166 -0.43 -0.62 -5.09
C ASN A 166 -1.43 0.55 -5.09
N TYR A 167 -2.44 0.45 -4.24
CA TYR A 167 -3.48 1.48 -4.07
C TYR A 167 -2.92 2.86 -3.70
N GLN A 168 -1.74 2.92 -3.08
CA GLN A 168 -1.12 4.19 -2.67
C GLN A 168 -0.78 5.08 -3.87
N THR A 169 -0.67 4.54 -5.09
CA THR A 169 -0.51 5.36 -6.30
C THR A 169 -1.71 6.25 -6.58
N LEU A 170 -2.88 5.94 -6.04
CA LEU A 170 -4.10 6.74 -6.18
C LEU A 170 -3.99 8.11 -5.50
N ILE A 171 -3.03 8.29 -4.58
CA ILE A 171 -2.75 9.60 -4.00
C ILE A 171 -2.31 10.64 -5.06
N ASN A 172 -1.82 10.18 -6.21
CA ASN A 172 -1.50 11.05 -7.34
C ASN A 172 -2.72 11.78 -7.92
N LEU A 173 -3.93 11.32 -7.61
CA LEU A 173 -5.19 11.96 -8.00
C LEU A 173 -5.61 13.06 -7.01
N VAL A 174 -4.93 13.16 -5.87
CA VAL A 174 -5.29 14.08 -4.79
C VAL A 174 -4.58 15.42 -4.98
N PRO A 175 -5.30 16.54 -5.04
CA PRO A 175 -4.68 17.86 -5.14
C PRO A 175 -3.70 18.11 -3.99
N GLY A 176 -2.54 18.69 -4.30
CA GLY A 176 -1.48 18.99 -3.32
C GLY A 176 -0.54 17.82 -3.02
N ALA A 177 -0.80 16.63 -3.56
CA ALA A 177 0.11 15.49 -3.41
C ALA A 177 1.18 15.48 -4.52
N THR A 178 2.43 15.16 -4.16
CA THR A 178 3.48 14.89 -5.14
C THR A 178 3.35 13.45 -5.66
N PRO A 179 3.88 13.13 -6.86
CA PRO A 179 3.90 11.76 -7.34
C PRO A 179 4.49 10.78 -6.33
N ALA A 180 3.76 9.71 -6.05
CA ALA A 180 4.18 8.70 -5.11
C ALA A 180 5.36 7.88 -5.65
N THR A 181 6.39 7.71 -4.84
CA THR A 181 7.64 7.04 -5.23
C THR A 181 8.01 5.92 -4.26
N PHE A 182 8.66 4.87 -4.76
CA PHE A 182 9.28 3.86 -3.90
C PHE A 182 10.44 4.45 -3.11
N GLN A 183 10.57 4.02 -1.86
CA GLN A 183 11.63 4.51 -0.98
C GLN A 183 12.86 3.63 -0.96
N ASN A 184 12.71 2.36 -0.65
CA ASN A 184 13.79 1.44 -0.40
C ASN A 184 13.67 0.19 -1.27
N SER A 185 13.13 -0.87 -0.69
CA SER A 185 12.94 -2.16 -1.37
C SER A 185 11.57 -2.21 -2.04
N GLN A 186 11.48 -2.95 -3.12
CA GLN A 186 10.23 -3.24 -3.81
C GLN A 186 9.79 -4.70 -3.57
N VAL A 187 10.38 -5.38 -2.60
CA VAL A 187 10.35 -6.84 -2.49
C VAL A 187 9.17 -7.36 -1.67
N ASP A 188 8.87 -6.75 -0.53
CA ASP A 188 7.81 -7.17 0.38
C ASP A 188 6.74 -6.08 0.58
N THR A 189 5.71 -6.35 1.38
CA THR A 189 4.62 -5.39 1.57
C THR A 189 5.08 -4.07 2.16
N PRO A 190 5.93 -3.99 3.20
CA PRO A 190 6.50 -2.73 3.67
C PRO A 190 7.42 -2.08 2.64
N GLY A 191 8.21 -2.85 1.91
CA GLY A 191 9.10 -2.36 0.86
C GLY A 191 8.36 -1.79 -0.34
N ARG A 192 7.15 -2.24 -0.61
CA ARG A 192 6.27 -1.69 -1.65
C ARG A 192 5.60 -0.40 -1.24
N SER A 193 5.69 0.01 0.01
CA SER A 193 5.13 1.26 0.50
C SER A 193 5.68 2.44 -0.27
N LEU A 194 4.80 3.34 -0.67
CA LEU A 194 5.14 4.53 -1.42
C LEU A 194 5.22 5.74 -0.49
N ARG A 195 6.14 6.64 -0.83
CA ARG A 195 6.32 7.92 -0.19
C ARG A 195 5.73 9.03 -1.05
N THR A 196 5.00 9.94 -0.42
CA THR A 196 4.49 11.15 -1.06
C THR A 196 4.55 12.33 -0.09
N PHE A 197 4.71 13.54 -0.63
CA PHE A 197 4.55 14.78 0.10
C PHE A 197 3.16 15.33 -0.17
N VAL A 198 2.46 15.78 0.85
CA VAL A 198 1.12 16.36 0.71
C VAL A 198 1.16 17.77 1.26
N ASN A 199 0.70 18.76 0.48
CA ASN A 199 0.70 20.18 0.83
C ASN A 199 2.07 20.71 1.30
N GLY A 200 3.17 20.19 0.74
CA GLY A 200 4.53 20.56 1.10
C GLY A 200 5.03 20.05 2.46
N THR A 201 4.27 19.22 3.15
CA THR A 201 4.68 18.65 4.45
C THR A 201 5.64 17.47 4.26
N ASN A 202 6.34 17.10 5.35
CA ASN A 202 7.21 15.95 5.34
C ASN A 202 6.40 14.64 5.16
N PRO A 203 6.86 13.67 4.35
CA PRO A 203 6.14 12.40 4.15
C PRO A 203 5.97 11.58 5.44
N ASN A 204 6.80 11.80 6.45
CA ASN A 204 6.63 11.20 7.78
C ASN A 204 5.37 11.70 8.52
N SER A 205 4.77 12.81 8.05
CA SER A 205 3.55 13.36 8.61
C SER A 205 2.26 12.76 8.05
N ASN A 206 2.35 11.85 7.09
CA ASN A 206 1.18 11.12 6.60
C ASN A 206 0.88 9.95 7.54
N ASN A 207 -0.39 9.75 7.85
CA ASN A 207 -0.83 8.61 8.66
C ASN A 207 -1.79 7.72 7.86
N THR A 208 -1.46 6.44 7.76
CA THR A 208 -2.34 5.44 7.14
C THR A 208 -2.97 4.58 8.22
N ARG A 209 -4.29 4.46 8.17
CA ARG A 209 -5.09 3.56 9.02
C ARG A 209 -5.82 2.54 8.18
N ILE A 210 -5.80 1.29 8.62
CA ILE A 210 -6.52 0.17 8.01
C ILE A 210 -7.52 -0.32 9.04
N ASP A 211 -8.80 -0.27 8.72
CA ASP A 211 -9.91 -0.63 9.62
C ASP A 211 -9.80 0.03 11.01
N GLY A 212 -9.34 1.30 11.02
CA GLY A 212 -9.14 2.07 12.23
C GLY A 212 -7.81 1.89 12.95
N ALA A 213 -7.07 0.83 12.66
CA ALA A 213 -5.74 0.61 13.23
C ALA A 213 -4.66 1.37 12.44
N SER A 214 -3.71 2.02 13.14
CA SER A 214 -2.59 2.67 12.48
C SER A 214 -1.67 1.62 11.84
N SER A 215 -1.38 1.80 10.55
CA SER A 215 -0.49 0.94 9.77
C SER A 215 0.82 1.64 9.41
N VAL A 216 1.28 2.54 10.26
CA VAL A 216 2.53 3.28 10.06
C VAL A 216 3.68 2.54 10.73
N ASN A 217 4.81 2.46 10.05
CA ASN A 217 6.02 1.91 10.65
C ASN A 217 6.59 2.90 11.67
N ILE A 218 6.78 2.48 12.91
CA ILE A 218 7.22 3.34 14.03
C ILE A 218 8.62 3.93 13.78
N TRP A 219 9.51 3.18 13.15
CA TRP A 219 10.89 3.60 12.88
C TRP A 219 11.03 4.41 11.59
N LEU A 220 10.16 4.16 10.63
CA LEU A 220 10.14 4.80 9.32
C LEU A 220 8.71 5.27 9.02
N PRO A 221 8.25 6.37 9.63
CA PRO A 221 6.83 6.79 9.57
C PRO A 221 6.29 7.06 8.16
N HIS A 222 7.16 7.27 7.18
CA HIS A 222 6.78 7.37 5.77
C HIS A 222 6.45 6.02 5.12
N HIS A 223 6.68 4.92 5.82
CA HIS A 223 6.29 3.58 5.39
C HIS A 223 4.99 3.13 6.02
N THR A 224 4.13 2.58 5.20
CA THR A 224 2.98 1.79 5.68
C THR A 224 3.48 0.42 6.12
N GLY A 225 3.07 -0.04 7.32
CA GLY A 225 3.47 -1.34 7.84
C GLY A 225 2.92 -2.51 7.00
N TYR A 226 1.77 -2.28 6.34
CA TYR A 226 1.15 -3.24 5.42
C TYR A 226 0.52 -2.51 4.24
N VAL A 227 0.79 -2.97 3.03
CA VAL A 227 0.15 -2.50 1.80
C VAL A 227 -0.92 -3.49 1.41
N ALA A 228 -2.19 -3.13 1.64
CA ALA A 228 -3.33 -4.00 1.34
C ALA A 228 -3.46 -4.24 -0.17
N PRO A 229 -3.74 -5.49 -0.61
CA PRO A 229 -4.08 -5.78 -2.00
C PRO A 229 -5.30 -4.97 -2.45
N ALA A 230 -5.27 -4.43 -3.66
CA ALA A 230 -6.34 -3.58 -4.19
C ALA A 230 -7.73 -4.25 -4.14
N GLU A 231 -7.77 -5.57 -4.37
CA GLU A 231 -9.02 -6.34 -4.36
C GLU A 231 -9.66 -6.49 -2.96
N THR A 232 -8.89 -6.26 -1.89
CA THR A 232 -9.40 -6.37 -0.51
C THR A 232 -10.00 -5.07 -0.01
N ILE A 233 -9.86 -3.99 -0.76
CA ILE A 233 -10.23 -2.64 -0.32
C ILE A 233 -11.66 -2.33 -0.72
N GLU A 234 -12.47 -1.86 0.23
CA GLU A 234 -13.81 -1.33 -0.01
C GLU A 234 -13.76 0.16 -0.33
N THR A 235 -13.09 0.94 0.52
CA THR A 235 -12.92 2.39 0.31
C THR A 235 -11.54 2.86 0.77
N VAL A 236 -11.03 3.89 0.12
CA VAL A 236 -9.88 4.69 0.56
C VAL A 236 -10.33 6.13 0.67
N ASN A 237 -10.24 6.71 1.86
CA ASN A 237 -10.48 8.13 2.09
C ASN A 237 -9.14 8.81 2.39
N ILE A 238 -8.82 9.86 1.65
CA ILE A 238 -7.59 10.64 1.79
C ILE A 238 -7.97 12.07 2.14
N SER A 239 -7.85 12.43 3.42
CA SER A 239 -8.10 13.78 3.91
C SER A 239 -6.78 14.54 3.96
N THR A 240 -6.74 15.68 3.29
CA THR A 240 -5.52 16.50 3.14
C THR A 240 -5.54 17.78 3.99
N ASN A 241 -6.70 18.16 4.51
CA ASN A 241 -6.85 19.32 5.36
C ASN A 241 -8.06 19.19 6.29
N ASN A 242 -8.02 19.87 7.44
CA ASN A 242 -9.12 19.96 8.43
C ASN A 242 -9.68 18.58 8.87
N PHE A 243 -8.87 17.54 8.83
CA PHE A 243 -9.26 16.23 9.35
C PHE A 243 -9.37 16.26 10.87
N ASP A 244 -10.31 15.49 11.43
CA ASP A 244 -10.61 15.54 12.85
C ASP A 244 -9.52 14.87 13.72
N ALA A 245 -9.57 15.13 15.04
CA ALA A 245 -8.61 14.61 16.00
C ALA A 245 -8.57 13.07 16.07
N ALA A 246 -9.65 12.38 15.69
CA ALA A 246 -9.68 10.93 15.61
C ALA A 246 -8.73 10.36 14.55
N GLN A 247 -8.38 11.15 13.55
CA GLN A 247 -7.38 10.79 12.53
C GLN A 247 -5.96 10.74 13.10
N GLY A 248 -5.67 11.47 14.15
CA GLY A 248 -4.43 11.50 14.96
C GLY A 248 -3.12 11.36 14.20
N MET A 249 -2.03 11.90 14.70
CA MET A 249 -0.67 11.72 14.16
C MET A 249 -0.51 12.06 12.66
N ALA A 250 -1.45 12.76 12.05
CA ALA A 250 -1.38 13.21 10.67
C ALA A 250 -1.10 14.72 10.65
N GLY A 251 -0.12 15.15 9.85
CA GLY A 251 0.20 16.55 9.61
C GLY A 251 0.22 16.90 8.11
N GLY A 252 0.25 15.87 7.25
CA GLY A 252 0.17 15.98 5.81
C GLY A 252 -1.15 15.42 5.28
N ALA A 253 -1.29 14.12 5.23
CA ALA A 253 -2.53 13.45 4.86
C ALA A 253 -2.92 12.39 5.90
N ALA A 254 -4.22 12.32 6.18
CA ALA A 254 -4.83 11.21 6.91
C ALA A 254 -5.48 10.26 5.89
N ILE A 255 -4.91 9.07 5.75
CA ILE A 255 -5.35 8.06 4.80
C ILE A 255 -6.09 6.96 5.57
N THR A 256 -7.37 6.82 5.31
CA THR A 256 -8.22 5.81 5.95
C THR A 256 -8.65 4.78 4.93
N LEU A 257 -8.35 3.54 5.21
CA LEU A 257 -8.64 2.39 4.38
C LEU A 257 -9.60 1.48 5.11
N VAL A 258 -10.66 1.09 4.42
CA VAL A 258 -11.62 0.09 4.90
C VAL A 258 -11.54 -1.14 4.02
N THR A 259 -11.41 -2.30 4.64
CA THR A 259 -11.39 -3.57 3.93
C THR A 259 -12.80 -4.09 3.67
N LYS A 260 -12.94 -4.90 2.62
CA LYS A 260 -14.21 -5.58 2.30
C LYS A 260 -14.59 -6.55 3.40
N SER A 261 -15.88 -6.70 3.60
CA SER A 261 -16.47 -7.68 4.49
C SER A 261 -17.42 -8.61 3.74
N GLY A 262 -17.84 -9.70 4.38
CA GLY A 262 -18.90 -10.56 3.87
C GLY A 262 -20.28 -9.89 3.95
N THR A 263 -21.15 -10.28 3.05
CA THR A 263 -22.53 -9.78 2.95
C THR A 263 -23.51 -10.95 2.90
N ASN A 264 -24.81 -10.66 2.80
CA ASN A 264 -25.85 -11.71 2.60
C ASN A 264 -25.77 -12.41 1.23
N GLN A 265 -24.99 -11.89 0.31
CA GLN A 265 -24.79 -12.47 -1.02
C GLN A 265 -23.38 -13.06 -1.12
N LEU A 266 -23.27 -14.26 -1.66
CA LEU A 266 -21.97 -14.85 -2.01
C LEU A 266 -21.39 -14.03 -3.17
N ARG A 267 -20.21 -13.45 -2.95
CA ARG A 267 -19.49 -12.68 -3.94
C ARG A 267 -18.03 -13.06 -3.92
N GLY A 268 -17.36 -12.94 -5.06
CA GLY A 268 -15.94 -13.19 -5.16
C GLY A 268 -15.37 -12.66 -6.44
N SER A 269 -14.05 -12.61 -6.51
CA SER A 269 -13.29 -12.25 -7.70
C SER A 269 -12.09 -13.17 -7.86
N ALA A 270 -11.65 -13.37 -9.10
CA ALA A 270 -10.38 -13.99 -9.42
C ALA A 270 -9.69 -13.13 -10.45
N PHE A 271 -8.38 -12.96 -10.29
CA PHE A 271 -7.60 -12.10 -11.18
C PHE A 271 -6.19 -12.66 -11.40
N ALA A 272 -5.63 -12.33 -12.56
CA ALA A 272 -4.24 -12.61 -12.90
C ALA A 272 -3.71 -11.47 -13.78
N PHE A 273 -2.57 -10.91 -13.40
CA PHE A 273 -1.85 -9.89 -14.16
C PHE A 273 -0.45 -10.39 -14.43
N ARG A 274 0.00 -10.25 -15.67
CA ARG A 274 1.33 -10.63 -16.06
C ARG A 274 1.99 -9.51 -16.86
N ASN A 275 3.20 -9.16 -16.45
CA ASN A 275 4.10 -8.31 -17.17
C ASN A 275 5.33 -9.12 -17.54
N GLN A 276 5.74 -9.09 -18.80
CA GLN A 276 6.89 -9.81 -19.33
C GLN A 276 7.78 -8.85 -20.12
N ASP A 277 9.05 -9.16 -20.17
CA ASP A 277 10.02 -8.38 -20.94
C ASP A 277 9.67 -8.34 -22.43
N GLU A 278 9.13 -9.41 -23.03
CA GLU A 278 8.72 -9.42 -24.44
C GLU A 278 7.71 -8.32 -24.77
N LEU A 279 6.84 -7.97 -23.81
CA LEU A 279 5.81 -6.95 -23.97
C LEU A 279 6.28 -5.54 -23.62
N ASN A 280 7.47 -5.41 -23.03
CA ASN A 280 8.02 -4.13 -22.62
C ASN A 280 8.98 -3.58 -23.67
N ALA A 281 9.04 -2.27 -23.83
CA ALA A 281 10.05 -1.63 -24.64
C ALA A 281 11.43 -1.70 -23.97
N GLN A 282 12.47 -1.80 -24.78
CA GLN A 282 13.85 -1.61 -24.32
C GLN A 282 14.06 -0.15 -23.90
N ARG A 283 14.79 0.07 -22.82
CA ARG A 283 15.15 1.43 -22.40
C ARG A 283 16.14 2.02 -23.40
N PHE A 284 16.02 3.31 -23.66
CA PHE A 284 16.82 4.00 -24.67
C PHE A 284 18.34 3.86 -24.51
N PHE A 285 18.83 3.86 -23.25
CA PHE A 285 20.27 3.75 -22.97
C PHE A 285 20.74 2.32 -22.70
N ASP A 286 19.86 1.33 -22.72
CA ASP A 286 20.24 -0.06 -22.49
C ASP A 286 20.59 -0.72 -23.83
N ARG A 287 21.65 -1.53 -23.86
CA ARG A 287 22.08 -2.28 -25.05
C ARG A 287 21.31 -3.57 -25.24
N SER A 288 20.89 -4.16 -24.15
CA SER A 288 20.10 -5.36 -24.11
C SER A 288 18.90 -5.16 -23.19
N LYS A 289 17.88 -5.95 -23.41
CA LYS A 289 16.68 -5.95 -22.61
C LYS A 289 16.86 -6.96 -21.47
N PRO A 290 16.81 -6.54 -20.20
CA PRO A 290 16.92 -7.49 -19.09
C PRO A 290 15.70 -8.38 -19.03
N ASP A 291 15.89 -9.67 -18.81
CA ASP A 291 14.81 -10.61 -18.56
C ASP A 291 14.06 -10.18 -17.30
N ALA A 292 12.77 -9.94 -17.43
CA ALA A 292 11.92 -9.55 -16.31
C ALA A 292 10.52 -10.12 -16.48
N SER A 293 9.99 -10.71 -15.43
CA SER A 293 8.57 -11.09 -15.39
C SER A 293 7.99 -10.84 -14.01
N ILE A 294 6.79 -10.32 -14.00
CA ILE A 294 6.00 -10.11 -12.77
C ILE A 294 4.64 -10.77 -13.03
N THR A 295 4.27 -11.68 -12.16
CA THR A 295 2.94 -12.31 -12.17
C THR A 295 2.28 -12.04 -10.83
N ILE A 296 1.13 -11.38 -10.86
CA ILE A 296 0.30 -11.12 -9.69
C ILE A 296 -1.02 -11.85 -9.93
N GLY A 297 -1.38 -12.75 -9.05
CA GLY A 297 -2.63 -13.49 -9.16
C GLY A 297 -3.27 -13.71 -7.81
N GLY A 298 -4.57 -13.81 -7.80
CA GLY A 298 -5.29 -13.97 -6.55
C GLY A 298 -6.80 -14.05 -6.73
N GLY A 299 -7.48 -13.97 -5.60
CA GLY A 299 -8.92 -13.95 -5.58
C GLY A 299 -9.46 -13.58 -4.22
N THR A 300 -10.73 -13.25 -4.21
CA THR A 300 -11.49 -12.94 -3.01
C THR A 300 -12.77 -13.79 -2.97
N VAL A 301 -13.25 -14.09 -1.79
CA VAL A 301 -14.55 -14.72 -1.59
C VAL A 301 -15.15 -14.21 -0.29
N GLY A 302 -16.43 -13.86 -0.31
CA GLY A 302 -17.17 -13.42 0.85
C GLY A 302 -18.64 -13.78 0.75
N GLY A 303 -19.27 -14.00 1.90
CA GLY A 303 -20.68 -14.37 1.96
C GLY A 303 -21.17 -14.60 3.39
N PRO A 304 -22.42 -15.05 3.58
CA PRO A 304 -22.96 -15.35 4.88
C PRO A 304 -22.57 -16.77 5.33
N ILE A 305 -22.12 -16.91 6.57
CA ILE A 305 -22.17 -18.18 7.30
C ILE A 305 -23.60 -18.38 7.81
N MET A 306 -24.17 -17.30 8.35
CA MET A 306 -25.56 -17.24 8.79
C MET A 306 -26.17 -15.93 8.30
N LYS A 307 -27.20 -16.00 7.48
CA LYS A 307 -27.89 -14.81 6.93
C LYS A 307 -28.24 -13.82 8.02
N ASP A 308 -28.03 -12.54 7.76
CA ASP A 308 -28.34 -11.39 8.62
C ASP A 308 -27.54 -11.34 9.94
N LYS A 309 -26.62 -12.31 10.21
CA LYS A 309 -25.96 -12.44 11.52
C LYS A 309 -24.45 -12.63 11.45
N LEU A 310 -23.97 -13.54 10.59
CA LEU A 310 -22.57 -13.92 10.58
C LEU A 310 -22.06 -14.05 9.16
N PHE A 311 -21.00 -13.36 8.88
CA PHE A 311 -20.41 -13.25 7.55
C PHE A 311 -18.94 -13.64 7.57
N TYR A 312 -18.41 -13.98 6.39
CA TYR A 312 -16.99 -14.21 6.19
C TYR A 312 -16.51 -13.46 4.96
N PHE A 313 -15.24 -13.09 4.97
CA PHE A 313 -14.49 -12.61 3.81
C PHE A 313 -13.09 -13.18 3.87
N ALA A 314 -12.62 -13.71 2.76
CA ALA A 314 -11.27 -14.21 2.60
C ALA A 314 -10.68 -13.68 1.29
N ALA A 315 -9.39 -13.39 1.31
CA ALA A 315 -8.65 -12.94 0.15
C ALA A 315 -7.25 -13.55 0.16
N TRP A 316 -6.75 -13.83 -1.03
CA TRP A 316 -5.37 -14.23 -1.24
C TRP A 316 -4.82 -13.54 -2.48
N GLU A 317 -3.58 -13.03 -2.39
CA GLU A 317 -2.81 -12.48 -3.50
C GLU A 317 -1.38 -13.02 -3.44
N GLY A 318 -0.93 -13.58 -4.55
CA GLY A 318 0.44 -14.01 -4.76
C GLY A 318 1.14 -13.09 -5.75
N ASN A 319 2.39 -12.74 -5.45
CA ASN A 319 3.23 -11.97 -6.34
C ASN A 319 4.53 -12.73 -6.60
N TYR A 320 4.71 -13.14 -7.85
CA TYR A 320 5.90 -13.84 -8.31
C TYR A 320 6.70 -12.90 -9.21
N GLU A 321 7.87 -12.54 -8.76
CA GLU A 321 8.72 -11.58 -9.46
C GLU A 321 10.06 -12.20 -9.84
N ARG A 322 10.42 -12.06 -11.12
CA ARG A 322 11.75 -12.30 -11.65
C ARG A 322 12.26 -10.99 -12.23
N ARG A 323 13.31 -10.44 -11.66
CA ARG A 323 13.94 -9.23 -12.15
C ARG A 323 15.30 -9.52 -12.72
N GLY A 324 15.49 -9.16 -13.98
CA GLY A 324 16.80 -8.93 -14.53
C GLY A 324 17.23 -7.48 -14.29
N ARG A 325 18.48 -7.31 -13.95
CA ARG A 325 19.12 -6.01 -13.81
C ARG A 325 20.43 -6.01 -14.58
N ILE A 326 20.63 -4.98 -15.36
CA ILE A 326 21.89 -4.75 -16.04
C ILE A 326 22.65 -3.71 -15.24
N ASP A 327 23.73 -4.15 -14.62
CA ASP A 327 24.63 -3.26 -13.89
C ASP A 327 25.89 -3.00 -14.71
N ARG A 328 26.35 -1.76 -14.68
CA ARG A 328 27.58 -1.33 -15.34
C ARG A 328 28.62 -0.97 -14.29
N TYR A 329 29.79 -1.55 -14.46
CA TYR A 329 30.91 -1.36 -13.58
C TYR A 329 32.13 -0.90 -14.39
N THR A 330 33.05 -0.28 -13.70
CA THR A 330 34.35 0.06 -14.24
C THR A 330 35.36 -0.95 -13.71
N VAL A 331 36.04 -1.62 -14.63
CA VAL A 331 37.14 -2.54 -14.30
C VAL A 331 38.41 -2.15 -15.07
N PRO A 332 39.60 -2.50 -14.55
CA PRO A 332 40.85 -2.19 -15.23
C PRO A 332 40.90 -2.78 -16.65
N THR A 333 41.33 -1.99 -17.61
CA THR A 333 41.58 -2.46 -18.98
C THR A 333 42.71 -3.47 -19.02
N ALA A 334 42.88 -4.18 -20.13
CA ALA A 334 43.99 -5.10 -20.31
C ALA A 334 45.36 -4.38 -20.19
N ARG A 335 45.45 -3.12 -20.64
CA ARG A 335 46.68 -2.31 -20.50
C ARG A 335 46.94 -1.94 -19.05
N MET A 336 45.91 -1.47 -18.32
CA MET A 336 46.04 -1.12 -16.89
C MET A 336 46.46 -2.33 -16.04
N ARG A 337 45.99 -3.53 -16.36
CA ARG A 337 46.39 -4.77 -15.67
C ARG A 337 47.87 -5.09 -15.85
N ASN A 338 48.44 -4.65 -16.95
CA ASN A 338 49.87 -4.78 -17.24
C ASN A 338 50.69 -3.57 -16.78
N GLY A 339 50.07 -2.64 -16.03
CA GLY A 339 50.75 -1.46 -15.51
C GLY A 339 50.77 -0.26 -16.46
N ASP A 340 50.17 -0.35 -17.64
CA ASP A 340 50.12 0.73 -18.63
C ASP A 340 48.82 1.56 -18.46
N PHE A 341 48.98 2.74 -17.88
CA PHE A 341 47.93 3.73 -17.67
C PHE A 341 47.92 4.85 -18.70
N SER A 342 48.70 4.73 -19.79
CA SER A 342 48.80 5.76 -20.82
C SER A 342 47.46 6.10 -21.48
N GLU A 343 46.47 5.16 -21.48
CA GLU A 343 45.11 5.41 -21.97
C GLU A 343 44.44 6.56 -21.21
N VAL A 344 44.77 6.74 -19.91
CA VAL A 344 44.21 7.80 -19.08
C VAL A 344 44.65 9.17 -19.55
N LEU A 345 45.89 9.29 -20.06
CA LEU A 345 46.43 10.55 -20.60
C LEU A 345 45.62 11.07 -21.79
N GLY A 346 45.02 10.17 -22.57
CA GLY A 346 44.13 10.54 -23.68
C GLY A 346 42.86 11.24 -23.24
N ILE A 347 42.43 11.04 -21.99
CA ILE A 347 41.21 11.66 -21.41
C ILE A 347 41.58 12.81 -20.47
N ASN A 348 42.62 12.63 -19.68
CA ASN A 348 43.13 13.64 -18.76
C ASN A 348 44.64 13.85 -18.98
N PRO A 349 45.04 14.83 -19.78
CA PRO A 349 46.43 15.13 -20.02
C PRO A 349 47.22 15.52 -18.76
N ASN A 350 46.53 15.92 -17.71
CA ASN A 350 47.14 16.27 -16.42
C ASN A 350 47.29 15.09 -15.48
N PHE A 351 46.89 13.88 -15.89
CA PHE A 351 47.09 12.67 -15.08
C PHE A 351 48.59 12.41 -14.86
N ARG A 352 48.97 12.17 -13.61
CA ARG A 352 50.34 11.84 -13.21
C ARG A 352 50.30 10.61 -12.33
N LEU A 353 51.20 9.66 -12.64
CA LEU A 353 51.37 8.44 -11.88
C LEU A 353 52.74 8.46 -11.22
N PHE A 354 52.79 8.52 -9.90
CA PHE A 354 54.04 8.66 -9.15
C PHE A 354 54.53 7.33 -8.60
N ASP A 355 55.86 7.16 -8.53
CA ASP A 355 56.52 6.00 -7.92
C ASP A 355 56.51 6.15 -6.39
N PRO A 356 55.79 5.28 -5.65
CA PRO A 356 55.69 5.36 -4.19
C PRO A 356 57.02 5.04 -3.48
N ALA A 357 57.99 4.41 -4.17
CA ALA A 357 59.29 4.10 -3.61
C ALA A 357 60.31 5.26 -3.70
N THR A 358 59.90 6.38 -4.29
CA THR A 358 60.70 7.61 -4.42
C THR A 358 60.12 8.74 -3.59
N GLY A 359 60.91 9.80 -3.35
CA GLY A 359 60.44 10.96 -2.57
C GLY A 359 60.50 10.77 -1.06
N ASN A 360 59.84 11.67 -0.36
CA ASN A 360 59.84 11.75 1.09
C ASN A 360 58.76 10.87 1.72
N VAL A 361 58.88 10.61 3.02
CA VAL A 361 57.90 9.80 3.80
C VAL A 361 56.50 10.42 3.79
N ASP A 362 56.43 11.74 3.70
CA ASP A 362 55.18 12.52 3.60
C ASP A 362 54.51 12.44 2.20
N GLY A 363 55.18 11.79 1.23
CA GLY A 363 54.68 11.64 -0.14
C GLY A 363 55.04 12.75 -1.09
N THR A 364 55.82 13.75 -0.64
CA THR A 364 56.32 14.82 -1.51
C THR A 364 57.56 14.41 -2.29
N GLY A 365 57.89 15.10 -3.41
CA GLY A 365 59.11 14.88 -4.19
C GLY A 365 59.18 13.53 -4.89
N ARG A 366 58.08 12.83 -5.11
CA ARG A 366 58.04 11.55 -5.83
C ARG A 366 58.30 11.72 -7.31
N SER A 367 59.05 10.79 -7.88
CA SER A 367 59.32 10.74 -9.34
C SER A 367 58.10 10.19 -10.08
N GLU A 368 57.78 10.74 -11.24
CA GLU A 368 56.72 10.23 -12.09
C GLU A 368 57.19 9.00 -12.89
N PHE A 369 56.27 8.03 -13.07
CA PHE A 369 56.48 6.98 -14.06
C PHE A 369 56.33 7.57 -15.47
N ALA A 370 57.37 7.44 -16.30
CA ALA A 370 57.37 7.94 -17.67
C ALA A 370 56.22 7.37 -18.48
N GLY A 371 55.43 8.25 -19.11
CA GLY A 371 54.26 7.87 -19.90
C GLY A 371 53.10 7.17 -19.11
N ALA A 372 53.12 7.33 -17.79
CA ALA A 372 52.17 6.66 -16.88
C ALA A 372 52.21 5.11 -16.97
N VAL A 373 53.43 4.54 -17.17
CA VAL A 373 53.65 3.08 -17.28
C VAL A 373 54.47 2.58 -16.09
N ILE A 374 53.90 1.66 -15.33
CA ILE A 374 54.56 0.96 -14.22
C ILE A 374 55.36 -0.20 -14.81
N PRO A 375 56.70 -0.28 -14.63
CA PRO A 375 57.51 -1.40 -15.10
C PRO A 375 57.01 -2.73 -14.50
N ALA A 376 57.01 -3.80 -15.30
CA ALA A 376 56.46 -5.10 -14.90
C ALA A 376 57.09 -5.69 -13.63
N ASN A 377 58.39 -5.41 -13.40
CA ASN A 377 59.11 -5.84 -12.19
C ASN A 377 58.74 -5.04 -10.94
N ARG A 378 57.97 -3.96 -11.08
CA ARG A 378 57.41 -3.16 -9.95
C ARG A 378 56.03 -3.57 -9.55
N ILE A 379 55.36 -4.44 -10.31
CA ILE A 379 54.03 -4.96 -10.00
C ILE A 379 54.20 -6.20 -9.12
N SER A 380 53.68 -6.15 -7.88
CA SER A 380 53.79 -7.27 -6.94
C SER A 380 52.94 -8.46 -7.39
N ASP A 381 53.34 -9.68 -7.02
CA ASP A 381 52.57 -10.90 -7.28
C ASP A 381 51.22 -10.90 -6.56
N ILE A 382 51.13 -10.24 -5.40
CA ILE A 382 49.87 -10.05 -4.70
C ILE A 382 48.90 -9.22 -5.53
N SER A 383 49.37 -8.10 -6.09
CA SER A 383 48.58 -7.24 -6.96
C SER A 383 48.08 -8.00 -8.20
N ARG A 384 48.90 -8.84 -8.81
CA ARG A 384 48.54 -9.66 -9.97
C ARG A 384 47.44 -10.68 -9.60
N ARG A 385 47.54 -11.32 -8.42
CA ARG A 385 46.50 -12.25 -7.92
C ARG A 385 45.19 -11.54 -7.66
N ILE A 386 45.22 -10.35 -7.08
CA ILE A 386 43.99 -9.55 -6.83
C ILE A 386 43.37 -9.13 -8.16
N GLN A 387 44.17 -8.66 -9.13
CA GLN A 387 43.66 -8.26 -10.44
C GLN A 387 43.02 -9.43 -11.22
N ALA A 388 43.55 -10.66 -11.05
CA ALA A 388 42.96 -11.85 -11.67
C ALA A 388 41.55 -12.20 -11.18
N LEU A 389 41.15 -11.68 -10.01
CA LEU A 389 39.79 -11.86 -9.49
C LEU A 389 38.76 -10.95 -10.18
N TYR A 390 39.18 -9.88 -10.83
CA TYR A 390 38.28 -9.00 -11.55
C TYR A 390 38.02 -9.54 -12.97
N PRO A 391 36.77 -9.56 -13.43
CA PRO A 391 36.43 -9.95 -14.79
C PRO A 391 37.06 -8.97 -15.80
N ALA A 392 37.31 -9.43 -17.01
CA ALA A 392 37.75 -8.57 -18.09
C ALA A 392 36.63 -7.63 -18.56
N PRO A 393 36.94 -6.46 -19.14
CA PRO A 393 35.93 -5.65 -19.81
C PRO A 393 35.19 -6.45 -20.89
N ASN A 394 33.87 -6.32 -20.94
CA ASN A 394 33.01 -6.99 -21.94
C ASN A 394 32.11 -6.00 -22.70
N ALA A 395 32.25 -4.70 -22.41
CA ALA A 395 31.53 -3.62 -23.05
C ALA A 395 32.45 -2.52 -23.49
N PRO A 396 32.11 -1.76 -24.56
CA PRO A 396 32.99 -0.66 -25.05
C PRO A 396 33.12 0.49 -24.04
N GLY A 397 32.25 0.54 -23.02
CA GLY A 397 32.34 1.58 -21.99
C GLY A 397 32.09 3.00 -22.49
N THR A 398 32.38 3.95 -21.60
CA THR A 398 32.47 5.40 -21.89
C THR A 398 33.90 5.86 -21.69
N ASN A 399 34.23 7.11 -22.08
CA ASN A 399 35.54 7.67 -21.97
C ASN A 399 36.64 6.73 -22.58
N SER A 400 36.47 6.41 -23.87
CA SER A 400 37.39 5.52 -24.60
C SER A 400 37.55 4.13 -23.96
N GLY A 401 36.52 3.60 -23.31
CA GLY A 401 36.53 2.28 -22.69
C GLY A 401 37.06 2.23 -21.25
N LEU A 402 37.42 3.38 -20.67
CA LEU A 402 37.96 3.46 -19.31
C LEU A 402 36.90 3.44 -18.21
N GLN A 403 35.66 3.69 -18.55
CA GLN A 403 34.54 3.70 -17.59
C GLN A 403 33.38 2.88 -18.11
N ASN A 404 32.59 2.29 -17.19
CA ASN A 404 31.42 1.49 -17.53
C ASN A 404 31.68 0.38 -18.57
N ASN A 405 32.87 -0.21 -18.50
CA ASN A 405 33.40 -1.16 -19.47
C ASN A 405 33.08 -2.63 -19.14
N LEU A 406 32.39 -2.88 -18.03
CA LEU A 406 31.87 -4.18 -17.64
C LEU A 406 30.37 -4.10 -17.47
N GLU A 407 29.64 -4.92 -18.18
CA GLU A 407 28.20 -5.07 -18.07
C GLU A 407 27.87 -6.47 -17.55
N LEU A 408 27.16 -6.53 -16.44
CA LEU A 408 26.69 -7.78 -15.84
C LEU A 408 25.18 -7.84 -15.84
N ALA A 409 24.63 -8.87 -16.47
CA ALA A 409 23.21 -9.17 -16.36
C ALA A 409 23.00 -10.03 -15.08
N LEU A 410 22.37 -9.46 -14.09
CA LEU A 410 22.03 -10.13 -12.84
C LEU A 410 20.55 -10.49 -12.86
N SER A 411 20.21 -11.72 -12.47
CA SER A 411 18.83 -12.13 -12.28
C SER A 411 18.56 -12.30 -10.79
N LEU A 412 17.60 -11.53 -10.28
CA LEU A 412 17.08 -11.68 -8.93
C LEU A 412 15.73 -12.39 -9.01
N ILE A 413 15.59 -13.51 -8.33
CA ILE A 413 14.35 -14.25 -8.20
C ILE A 413 13.87 -14.06 -6.76
N HIS A 414 12.68 -13.48 -6.62
CA HIS A 414 11.97 -13.38 -5.35
C HIS A 414 10.69 -14.21 -5.44
N ILE A 415 10.47 -15.03 -4.43
CA ILE A 415 9.30 -15.90 -4.29
C ILE A 415 8.40 -15.31 -3.20
#